data_27ef74166dae368ba8fc9bd3d3ec1020
#
_entry.id   27ef74166dae368ba8fc9bd3d3ec1020
#
_cell.length_a   1.000
_cell.length_b   1.000
_cell.length_c   1.000
_cell.angle_alpha   90.00
_cell.angle_beta   90.00
_cell.angle_gamma   90.00
#
_symmetry.space_group_name_H-M   'P 1'
#
loop_
_entity.id
_entity.type
_entity.pdbx_description
1 polymer ?
#
loop_
_entity_poly.entity_id
_entity_poly.type
_entity_poly.pdbx_seq_one_letter_code
_entity_poly.pdbx_strand_id
1 'polypeptide(L)'
;MTDVRIKIIAAAVKCFLVNESDTLEKVAQEAGVSRRTLHRYFKDRQDLLESCKNEMLDRCNKAMTEAYESENDPIKKVKNMLFAAIEQGANYSFIKRLYERSSFSEVESRKEFGSNNVKSKWLTIMKNLQKERRINDELTIPWIFNLFGSIIETSIYAVESGDVARNDSKTFAWTSFKGAIGLKE
;
A
#
# COMPACT_ATOMS: atom_id res chain seq x y z
N MET A 1 26.64 -3.80 4.99
CA MET A 1 26.31 -2.46 4.42
C MET A 1 24.80 -2.31 4.16
N THR A 2 24.08 -3.37 3.84
CA THR A 2 22.64 -3.37 3.54
C THR A 2 21.75 -2.97 4.74
N ASP A 3 22.14 -3.33 5.96
CA ASP A 3 21.33 -3.08 7.17
C ASP A 3 21.16 -1.57 7.52
N VAL A 4 22.23 -0.77 7.42
CA VAL A 4 22.18 0.67 7.76
C VAL A 4 21.29 1.47 6.76
N ARG A 5 21.37 1.13 5.47
CA ARG A 5 20.52 1.77 4.45
C ARG A 5 19.05 1.49 4.72
N ILE A 6 18.71 0.25 5.02
CA ILE A 6 17.33 -0.17 5.34
C ILE A 6 16.83 0.53 6.61
N LYS A 7 17.67 0.65 7.66
CA LYS A 7 17.32 1.39 8.89
C LYS A 7 17.01 2.85 8.61
N ILE A 8 17.81 3.52 7.77
CA ILE A 8 17.55 4.93 7.41
C ILE A 8 16.23 5.04 6.63
N ILE A 9 15.95 4.17 5.66
CA ILE A 9 14.69 4.17 4.92
C ILE A 9 13.49 3.96 5.86
N ALA A 10 13.55 3.00 6.77
CA ALA A 10 12.47 2.74 7.72
C ALA A 10 12.21 3.94 8.64
N ALA A 11 13.27 4.58 9.15
CA ALA A 11 13.16 5.81 9.94
C ALA A 11 12.58 6.98 9.13
N ALA A 12 13.01 7.14 7.87
CA ALA A 12 12.51 8.17 6.98
C ALA A 12 11.01 7.99 6.68
N VAL A 13 10.56 6.78 6.39
CA VAL A 13 9.14 6.48 6.18
C VAL A 13 8.33 6.87 7.42
N LYS A 14 8.78 6.47 8.62
CA LYS A 14 8.11 6.81 9.88
C LYS A 14 8.04 8.32 10.11
N CYS A 15 9.15 9.04 9.94
CA CYS A 15 9.20 10.51 10.09
C CYS A 15 8.25 11.18 9.09
N PHE A 16 8.33 10.85 7.81
CA PHE A 16 7.57 11.52 6.75
C PHE A 16 6.06 11.19 6.79
N LEU A 17 5.66 10.06 7.37
CA LEU A 17 4.25 9.77 7.64
C LEU A 17 3.67 10.68 8.73
N VAL A 18 4.46 11.03 9.75
CA VAL A 18 4.02 11.92 10.83
C VAL A 18 4.07 13.38 10.37
N ASN A 19 5.18 13.79 9.79
CA ASN A 19 5.39 15.15 9.28
C ASN A 19 6.24 15.12 8.02
N GLU A 20 5.60 15.39 6.88
CA GLU A 20 6.26 15.40 5.57
C GLU A 20 7.44 16.38 5.50
N SER A 21 7.46 17.43 6.34
CA SER A 21 8.52 18.44 6.37
C SER A 21 9.70 18.07 7.29
N ASP A 22 9.72 16.90 7.91
CA ASP A 22 10.80 16.47 8.80
C ASP A 22 12.17 16.53 8.11
N THR A 23 13.18 16.95 8.86
CA THR A 23 14.53 17.17 8.36
C THR A 23 15.33 15.86 8.28
N LEU A 24 16.40 15.85 7.46
CA LEU A 24 17.33 14.72 7.42
C LEU A 24 18.03 14.49 8.77
N GLU A 25 18.21 15.54 9.58
CA GLU A 25 18.73 15.44 10.95
C GLU A 25 17.82 14.59 11.83
N LYS A 26 16.52 14.84 11.77
CA LYS A 26 15.53 14.06 12.53
C LYS A 26 15.48 12.60 12.06
N VAL A 27 15.56 12.38 10.75
CA VAL A 27 15.65 11.03 10.19
C VAL A 27 16.92 10.32 10.67
N ALA A 28 18.07 10.99 10.67
CA ALA A 28 19.33 10.41 11.14
C ALA A 28 19.25 10.04 12.63
N GLN A 29 18.66 10.91 13.46
CA GLN A 29 18.41 10.67 14.89
C GLN A 29 17.49 9.45 15.09
N GLU A 30 16.36 9.39 14.39
CA GLU A 30 15.41 8.27 14.46
C GLU A 30 16.04 6.95 14.00
N ALA A 31 16.91 6.98 12.98
CA ALA A 31 17.65 5.83 12.49
C ALA A 31 18.82 5.40 13.40
N GLY A 32 19.17 6.20 14.44
CA GLY A 32 20.32 5.96 15.29
C GLY A 32 21.66 6.07 14.55
N VAL A 33 21.77 6.96 13.56
CA VAL A 33 22.99 7.18 12.77
C VAL A 33 23.41 8.66 12.78
N SER A 34 24.68 8.94 12.51
CA SER A 34 25.14 10.31 12.32
C SER A 34 24.63 10.90 10.99
N ARG A 35 24.48 12.25 10.93
CA ARG A 35 24.19 12.97 9.70
C ARG A 35 25.19 12.62 8.58
N ARG A 36 26.49 12.51 8.91
CA ARG A 36 27.55 12.08 7.97
C ARG A 36 27.27 10.67 7.41
N THR A 37 26.82 9.77 8.26
CA THR A 37 26.44 8.41 7.84
C THR A 37 25.25 8.45 6.90
N LEU A 38 24.20 9.23 7.19
CA LEU A 38 23.05 9.40 6.31
C LEU A 38 23.47 9.92 4.94
N HIS A 39 24.26 11.01 4.89
CA HIS A 39 24.73 11.61 3.63
C HIS A 39 25.70 10.71 2.83
N ARG A 40 26.28 9.70 3.44
CA ARG A 40 27.04 8.67 2.71
C ARG A 40 26.14 7.76 1.86
N TYR A 41 24.88 7.54 2.30
CA TYR A 41 23.91 6.67 1.61
C TYR A 41 22.95 7.44 0.70
N PHE A 42 22.63 8.68 1.06
CA PHE A 42 21.65 9.52 0.37
C PHE A 42 22.20 10.92 0.17
N LYS A 43 22.24 11.34 -1.08
CA LYS A 43 22.80 12.64 -1.50
C LYS A 43 22.04 13.80 -0.86
N ASP A 44 20.72 13.73 -0.92
CA ASP A 44 19.82 14.76 -0.44
C ASP A 44 18.47 14.14 -0.03
N ARG A 45 17.54 15.02 0.36
CA ARG A 45 16.19 14.61 0.77
C ARG A 45 15.40 13.93 -0.36
N GLN A 46 15.57 14.40 -1.59
CA GLN A 46 14.86 13.86 -2.73
C GLN A 46 15.32 12.43 -3.07
N ASP A 47 16.63 12.19 -3.01
CA ASP A 47 17.22 10.86 -3.18
C ASP A 47 16.74 9.88 -2.10
N LEU A 48 16.67 10.33 -0.84
CA LEU A 48 16.11 9.52 0.24
C LEU A 48 14.63 9.22 0.02
N LEU A 49 13.82 10.22 -0.36
CA LEU A 49 12.39 10.06 -0.60
C LEU A 49 12.11 9.08 -1.75
N GLU A 50 12.85 9.19 -2.85
CA GLU A 50 12.74 8.27 -3.99
C GLU A 50 13.16 6.85 -3.61
N SER A 51 14.21 6.72 -2.79
CA SER A 51 14.63 5.43 -2.26
C SER A 51 13.58 4.80 -1.32
N CYS A 52 12.92 5.61 -0.48
CA CYS A 52 11.80 5.16 0.34
C CYS A 52 10.65 4.67 -0.53
N LYS A 53 10.27 5.45 -1.53
CA LYS A 53 9.20 5.11 -2.47
C LYS A 53 9.46 3.76 -3.14
N ASN A 54 10.65 3.58 -3.73
CA ASN A 54 10.99 2.34 -4.43
C ASN A 54 10.98 1.13 -3.48
N GLU A 55 11.60 1.23 -2.31
CA GLU A 55 11.63 0.15 -1.32
C GLU A 55 10.22 -0.23 -0.83
N MET A 56 9.34 0.77 -0.58
CA MET A 56 7.98 0.50 -0.10
C MET A 56 7.11 -0.09 -1.22
N LEU A 57 7.26 0.39 -2.47
CA LEU A 57 6.59 -0.18 -3.63
C LEU A 57 6.98 -1.65 -3.82
N ASP A 58 8.25 -1.96 -3.76
CA ASP A 58 8.75 -3.33 -3.91
C ASP A 58 8.18 -4.26 -2.83
N ARG A 59 8.19 -3.81 -1.57
CA ARG A 59 7.62 -4.58 -0.44
C ARG A 59 6.12 -4.82 -0.60
N CYS A 60 5.35 -3.78 -0.91
CA CYS A 60 3.91 -3.91 -1.12
C CYS A 60 3.59 -4.79 -2.33
N ASN A 61 4.28 -4.58 -3.46
CA ASN A 61 4.10 -5.40 -4.66
C ASN A 61 4.43 -6.88 -4.41
N LYS A 62 5.52 -7.16 -3.70
CA LYS A 62 5.91 -8.51 -3.34
C LYS A 62 4.84 -9.18 -2.48
N ALA A 63 4.45 -8.56 -1.37
CA ALA A 63 3.46 -9.11 -0.45
C ALA A 63 2.10 -9.37 -1.13
N MET A 64 1.62 -8.41 -1.93
CA MET A 64 0.36 -8.56 -2.64
C MET A 64 0.44 -9.56 -3.81
N THR A 65 1.61 -9.73 -4.44
CA THR A 65 1.83 -10.74 -5.48
C THR A 65 1.81 -12.15 -4.86
N GLU A 66 2.51 -12.35 -3.74
CA GLU A 66 2.49 -13.61 -3.00
C GLU A 66 1.07 -13.97 -2.55
N ALA A 67 0.30 -12.98 -2.06
CA ALA A 67 -1.10 -13.17 -1.68
C ALA A 67 -1.99 -13.52 -2.88
N TYR A 68 -1.78 -12.92 -4.04
CA TYR A 68 -2.47 -13.25 -5.29
C TYR A 68 -2.17 -14.68 -5.75
N GLU A 69 -0.92 -15.11 -5.64
CA GLU A 69 -0.43 -16.41 -6.12
C GLU A 69 -0.77 -17.57 -5.15
N SER A 70 -1.11 -17.24 -3.89
CA SER A 70 -1.45 -18.23 -2.86
C SER A 70 -2.77 -18.96 -3.09
N GLU A 71 -3.61 -18.49 -4.01
CA GLU A 71 -4.96 -18.99 -4.26
C GLU A 71 -5.30 -19.02 -5.76
N ASN A 72 -6.28 -19.86 -6.13
CA ASN A 72 -6.81 -19.88 -7.50
C ASN A 72 -8.14 -19.15 -7.64
N ASP A 73 -8.98 -19.18 -6.60
CA ASP A 73 -10.27 -18.49 -6.58
C ASP A 73 -10.10 -16.97 -6.63
N PRO A 74 -10.69 -16.26 -7.59
CA PRO A 74 -10.49 -14.82 -7.76
C PRO A 74 -10.96 -13.97 -6.56
N ILE A 75 -12.00 -14.42 -5.85
CA ILE A 75 -12.50 -13.70 -4.67
C ILE A 75 -11.52 -13.86 -3.51
N LYS A 76 -11.01 -15.09 -3.30
CA LYS A 76 -10.00 -15.35 -2.27
C LYS A 76 -8.69 -14.61 -2.59
N LYS A 77 -8.29 -14.53 -3.87
CA LYS A 77 -7.16 -13.69 -4.29
C LYS A 77 -7.32 -12.25 -3.81
N VAL A 78 -8.46 -11.62 -4.11
CA VAL A 78 -8.74 -10.24 -3.69
C VAL A 78 -8.74 -10.10 -2.18
N LYS A 79 -9.35 -11.03 -1.47
CA LYS A 79 -9.35 -11.08 0.00
C LYS A 79 -7.94 -11.15 0.56
N ASN A 80 -7.10 -12.05 0.05
CA ASN A 80 -5.73 -12.21 0.50
C ASN A 80 -4.87 -10.98 0.18
N MET A 81 -5.08 -10.36 -0.98
CA MET A 81 -4.43 -9.09 -1.34
C MET A 81 -4.82 -7.95 -0.39
N LEU A 82 -6.11 -7.86 -0.01
CA LEU A 82 -6.59 -6.90 0.98
C LEU A 82 -5.87 -7.09 2.33
N PHE A 83 -5.78 -8.33 2.78
CA PHE A 83 -5.12 -8.68 4.04
C PHE A 83 -3.62 -8.39 4.01
N ALA A 84 -2.95 -8.73 2.91
CA ALA A 84 -1.54 -8.44 2.71
C ALA A 84 -1.26 -6.93 2.71
N ALA A 85 -2.13 -6.13 2.07
CA ALA A 85 -2.00 -4.67 2.06
C ALA A 85 -2.17 -4.06 3.46
N ILE A 86 -3.14 -4.55 4.26
CA ILE A 86 -3.33 -4.12 5.65
C ILE A 86 -2.08 -4.46 6.50
N GLU A 87 -1.49 -5.64 6.30
CA GLU A 87 -0.26 -6.04 7.00
C GLU A 87 0.95 -5.17 6.68
N GLN A 88 0.99 -4.55 5.49
CA GLN A 88 2.04 -3.59 5.16
C GLN A 88 1.96 -2.29 5.99
N GLY A 89 0.80 -1.96 6.57
CA GLY A 89 0.63 -0.85 7.49
C GLY A 89 1.24 0.46 6.96
N ALA A 90 2.22 1.00 7.70
CA ALA A 90 2.90 2.25 7.35
C ALA A 90 3.50 2.27 5.93
N ASN A 91 3.95 1.13 5.39
CA ASN A 91 4.48 1.06 4.02
C ASN A 91 3.39 1.37 3.00
N TYR A 92 2.21 0.81 3.17
CA TYR A 92 1.07 1.07 2.29
C TYR A 92 0.59 2.52 2.41
N SER A 93 0.43 3.03 3.64
CA SER A 93 0.01 4.41 3.89
C SER A 93 0.98 5.43 3.29
N PHE A 94 2.28 5.16 3.37
CA PHE A 94 3.31 6.01 2.76
C PHE A 94 3.14 6.09 1.23
N ILE A 95 2.99 4.95 0.55
CA ILE A 95 2.79 4.90 -0.89
C ILE A 95 1.50 5.59 -1.30
N LYS A 96 0.39 5.32 -0.61
CA LYS A 96 -0.88 5.94 -0.92
C LYS A 96 -0.79 7.46 -0.81
N ARG A 97 -0.17 8.00 0.23
CA ARG A 97 0.03 9.45 0.41
C ARG A 97 0.82 10.08 -0.73
N LEU A 98 1.85 9.39 -1.25
CA LEU A 98 2.61 9.86 -2.42
C LEU A 98 1.75 10.00 -3.69
N TYR A 99 0.71 9.18 -3.81
CA TYR A 99 -0.18 9.15 -4.98
C TYR A 99 -1.57 9.75 -4.73
N GLU A 100 -1.81 10.31 -3.56
CA GLU A 100 -3.14 10.81 -3.14
C GLU A 100 -3.73 11.85 -4.09
N ARG A 101 -2.88 12.66 -4.74
CA ARG A 101 -3.28 13.69 -5.71
C ARG A 101 -3.27 13.20 -7.15
N SER A 102 -2.93 11.94 -7.41
CA SER A 102 -2.89 11.38 -8.76
C SER A 102 -4.24 10.80 -9.12
N SER A 103 -4.70 11.06 -10.35
CA SER A 103 -5.91 10.40 -10.86
C SER A 103 -5.69 8.90 -11.06
N PHE A 104 -6.79 8.13 -11.12
CA PHE A 104 -6.73 6.69 -11.38
C PHE A 104 -5.97 6.38 -12.70
N SER A 105 -6.22 7.14 -13.77
CA SER A 105 -5.55 6.97 -15.06
C SER A 105 -4.06 7.27 -15.00
N GLU A 106 -3.65 8.31 -14.25
CA GLU A 106 -2.23 8.61 -14.03
C GLU A 106 -1.53 7.49 -13.27
N VAL A 107 -2.16 6.95 -12.24
CA VAL A 107 -1.62 5.81 -11.49
C VAL A 107 -1.60 4.56 -12.36
N GLU A 108 -2.61 4.34 -13.23
CA GLU A 108 -2.66 3.19 -14.15
C GLU A 108 -1.57 3.25 -15.22
N SER A 109 -1.28 4.44 -15.75
CA SER A 109 -0.30 4.65 -16.84
C SER A 109 1.16 4.65 -16.38
N ARG A 110 1.44 4.68 -15.09
CA ARG A 110 2.82 4.75 -14.56
C ARG A 110 3.59 3.47 -14.85
N LYS A 111 4.71 3.61 -15.59
CA LYS A 111 5.63 2.50 -15.91
C LYS A 111 6.27 1.83 -14.68
N GLU A 112 6.32 2.54 -13.54
CA GLU A 112 6.82 2.05 -12.26
C GLU A 112 6.11 0.77 -11.80
N PHE A 113 4.87 0.57 -12.22
CA PHE A 113 4.09 -0.62 -11.88
C PHE A 113 4.25 -1.76 -12.90
N GLY A 114 4.90 -1.55 -14.07
CA GLY A 114 5.03 -2.55 -15.13
C GLY A 114 3.69 -3.09 -15.66
N SER A 115 3.69 -3.79 -16.78
CA SER A 115 2.45 -4.36 -17.35
C SER A 115 1.92 -5.60 -16.64
N ASN A 116 2.74 -6.26 -15.83
CA ASN A 116 2.39 -7.51 -15.11
C ASN A 116 2.47 -7.35 -13.57
N ASN A 117 2.15 -6.14 -13.07
CA ASN A 117 2.16 -5.88 -11.64
C ASN A 117 0.88 -6.34 -10.95
N VAL A 118 0.92 -6.36 -9.62
CA VAL A 118 -0.20 -6.79 -8.77
C VAL A 118 -1.46 -5.95 -8.99
N LYS A 119 -1.34 -4.65 -9.31
CA LYS A 119 -2.46 -3.78 -9.61
C LYS A 119 -3.18 -4.21 -10.89
N SER A 120 -2.44 -4.50 -11.97
CA SER A 120 -3.02 -5.01 -13.22
C SER A 120 -3.75 -6.34 -13.01
N LYS A 121 -3.17 -7.24 -12.21
CA LYS A 121 -3.80 -8.52 -11.82
C LYS A 121 -5.12 -8.26 -11.07
N TRP A 122 -5.12 -7.36 -10.10
CA TRP A 122 -6.32 -6.98 -9.34
C TRP A 122 -7.40 -6.37 -10.24
N LEU A 123 -7.03 -5.43 -11.12
CA LEU A 123 -7.96 -4.81 -12.08
C LEU A 123 -8.62 -5.83 -13.00
N THR A 124 -7.85 -6.81 -13.47
CA THR A 124 -8.36 -7.90 -14.29
C THR A 124 -9.42 -8.72 -13.55
N ILE A 125 -9.17 -9.05 -12.27
CA ILE A 125 -10.17 -9.75 -11.45
C ILE A 125 -11.45 -8.92 -11.33
N MET A 126 -11.37 -7.63 -10.99
CA MET A 126 -12.55 -6.78 -10.81
C MET A 126 -13.38 -6.68 -12.09
N LYS A 127 -12.73 -6.45 -13.24
CA LYS A 127 -13.39 -6.40 -14.55
C LYS A 127 -14.11 -7.72 -14.89
N ASN A 128 -13.49 -8.86 -14.59
CA ASN A 128 -14.09 -10.18 -14.84
C ASN A 128 -15.30 -10.42 -13.92
N LEU A 129 -15.17 -10.11 -12.62
CA LEU A 129 -16.28 -10.25 -11.66
C LEU A 129 -17.48 -9.37 -12.03
N GLN A 130 -17.26 -8.15 -12.57
CA GLN A 130 -18.33 -7.31 -13.11
C GLN A 130 -19.00 -7.93 -14.34
N LYS A 131 -18.17 -8.39 -15.31
CA LYS A 131 -18.68 -9.06 -16.51
C LYS A 131 -19.53 -10.30 -16.18
N GLU A 132 -19.15 -11.03 -15.13
CA GLU A 132 -19.87 -12.18 -14.61
C GLU A 132 -21.07 -11.80 -13.71
N ARG A 133 -21.32 -10.51 -13.48
CA ARG A 133 -22.36 -9.97 -12.58
C ARG A 133 -22.26 -10.48 -11.14
N ARG A 134 -21.06 -10.82 -10.72
CA ARG A 134 -20.76 -11.25 -9.35
C ARG A 134 -20.52 -10.08 -8.40
N ILE A 135 -20.25 -8.89 -8.93
CA ILE A 135 -20.20 -7.62 -8.17
C ILE A 135 -21.09 -6.60 -8.89
N ASN A 136 -21.42 -5.52 -8.20
CA ASN A 136 -22.29 -4.46 -8.71
C ASN A 136 -21.67 -3.82 -9.97
N ASP A 137 -22.39 -3.87 -11.10
CA ASP A 137 -21.98 -3.33 -12.40
C ASP A 137 -22.28 -1.83 -12.56
N GLU A 138 -23.03 -1.23 -11.65
CA GLU A 138 -23.22 0.23 -11.59
C GLU A 138 -22.00 0.98 -11.05
N LEU A 139 -21.12 0.29 -10.30
CA LEU A 139 -19.90 0.86 -9.76
C LEU A 139 -18.77 0.87 -10.80
N THR A 140 -18.16 2.02 -11.03
CA THR A 140 -16.99 2.06 -11.92
C THR A 140 -15.76 1.38 -11.30
N ILE A 141 -14.90 0.77 -12.11
CA ILE A 141 -13.65 0.16 -11.64
C ILE A 141 -12.76 1.15 -10.88
N PRO A 142 -12.60 2.43 -11.32
CA PRO A 142 -11.89 3.44 -10.51
C PRO A 142 -12.48 3.66 -9.13
N TRP A 143 -13.81 3.66 -9.00
CA TRP A 143 -14.49 3.78 -7.71
C TRP A 143 -14.17 2.60 -6.80
N ILE A 144 -14.30 1.38 -7.31
CA ILE A 144 -13.99 0.15 -6.56
C ILE A 144 -12.51 0.14 -6.11
N PHE A 145 -11.60 0.62 -6.97
CA PHE A 145 -10.18 0.72 -6.63
C PHE A 145 -9.92 1.72 -5.49
N ASN A 146 -10.54 2.89 -5.54
CA ASN A 146 -10.44 3.89 -4.47
C ASN A 146 -11.04 3.38 -3.16
N LEU A 147 -12.18 2.68 -3.24
CA LEU A 147 -12.83 2.07 -2.09
C LEU A 147 -11.93 1.00 -1.43
N PHE A 148 -11.31 0.14 -2.25
CA PHE A 148 -10.34 -0.85 -1.76
C PHE A 148 -9.19 -0.18 -0.98
N GLY A 149 -8.60 0.87 -1.53
CA GLY A 149 -7.55 1.63 -0.88
C GLY A 149 -8.00 2.32 0.42
N SER A 150 -9.20 2.89 0.43
CA SER A 150 -9.76 3.57 1.61
C SER A 150 -10.06 2.60 2.75
N ILE A 151 -10.53 1.39 2.44
CA ILE A 151 -10.75 0.35 3.44
C ILE A 151 -9.42 -0.11 4.06
N ILE A 152 -8.36 -0.25 3.27
CA ILE A 152 -7.02 -0.59 3.79
C ILE A 152 -6.57 0.49 4.80
N GLU A 153 -6.66 1.78 4.42
CA GLU A 153 -6.25 2.87 5.31
C GLU A 153 -7.09 2.95 6.58
N THR A 154 -8.42 2.84 6.45
CA THR A 154 -9.31 2.80 7.61
C THR A 154 -8.93 1.67 8.55
N SER A 155 -8.59 0.50 8.02
CA SER A 155 -8.18 -0.66 8.81
C SER A 155 -6.85 -0.43 9.53
N ILE A 156 -5.87 0.19 8.86
CA ILE A 156 -4.58 0.54 9.45
C ILE A 156 -4.79 1.56 10.57
N TYR A 157 -5.51 2.65 10.28
CA TYR A 157 -5.78 3.72 11.25
C TYR A 157 -6.53 3.21 12.48
N ALA A 158 -7.59 2.41 12.29
CA ALA A 158 -8.40 1.89 13.39
C ALA A 158 -7.59 0.96 14.35
N VAL A 159 -6.60 0.25 13.83
CA VAL A 159 -5.67 -0.54 14.66
C VAL A 159 -4.67 0.37 15.38
N GLU A 160 -4.14 1.38 14.70
CA GLU A 160 -3.16 2.32 15.28
C GLU A 160 -3.78 3.21 16.36
N SER A 161 -5.06 3.63 16.20
CA SER A 161 -5.80 4.41 17.20
C SER A 161 -6.31 3.55 18.38
N GLY A 162 -6.29 2.23 18.26
CA GLY A 162 -6.82 1.32 19.28
C GLY A 162 -8.34 1.10 19.21
N ASP A 163 -9.03 1.62 18.17
CA ASP A 163 -10.48 1.47 18.01
C ASP A 163 -10.88 0.04 17.63
N VAL A 164 -9.98 -0.69 16.96
CA VAL A 164 -10.21 -2.06 16.49
C VAL A 164 -9.02 -2.95 16.86
N ALA A 165 -9.30 -4.13 17.39
CA ALA A 165 -8.27 -5.13 17.65
C ALA A 165 -7.64 -5.60 16.32
N ARG A 166 -6.32 -5.78 16.30
CA ARG A 166 -5.58 -6.19 15.10
C ARG A 166 -6.14 -7.46 14.44
N ASN A 167 -6.61 -8.41 15.25
CA ASN A 167 -7.18 -9.67 14.75
C ASN A 167 -8.53 -9.48 14.07
N ASP A 168 -9.32 -8.47 14.44
CA ASP A 168 -10.65 -8.21 13.91
C ASP A 168 -10.61 -7.32 12.66
N SER A 169 -9.58 -6.47 12.55
CA SER A 169 -9.41 -5.49 11.49
C SER A 169 -9.56 -6.09 10.08
N LYS A 170 -8.93 -7.23 9.81
CA LYS A 170 -9.02 -7.93 8.52
C LYS A 170 -10.44 -8.42 8.22
N THR A 171 -11.14 -8.95 9.23
CA THR A 171 -12.51 -9.43 9.10
C THR A 171 -13.45 -8.27 8.78
N PHE A 172 -13.30 -7.15 9.49
CA PHE A 172 -14.10 -5.96 9.25
C PHE A 172 -13.82 -5.37 7.86
N ALA A 173 -12.54 -5.29 7.47
CA ALA A 173 -12.14 -4.83 6.14
C ALA A 173 -12.78 -5.66 5.02
N TRP A 174 -12.70 -6.98 5.13
CA TRP A 174 -13.30 -7.86 4.11
C TRP A 174 -14.81 -7.76 4.07
N THR A 175 -15.47 -7.76 5.23
CA THR A 175 -16.93 -7.60 5.33
C THR A 175 -17.40 -6.28 4.72
N SER A 176 -16.69 -5.19 5.02
CA SER A 176 -16.99 -3.87 4.46
C SER A 176 -16.78 -3.84 2.95
N PHE A 177 -15.66 -4.36 2.46
CA PHE A 177 -15.35 -4.34 1.04
C PHE A 177 -16.35 -5.18 0.23
N LYS A 178 -16.59 -6.43 0.61
CA LYS A 178 -17.53 -7.32 -0.10
C LYS A 178 -18.95 -6.75 -0.12
N GLY A 179 -19.40 -6.16 0.99
CA GLY A 179 -20.70 -5.51 1.07
C GLY A 179 -20.80 -4.29 0.17
N ALA A 180 -19.80 -3.42 0.19
CA ALA A 180 -19.78 -2.19 -0.60
C ALA A 180 -19.75 -2.43 -2.12
N ILE A 181 -19.11 -3.50 -2.58
CA ILE A 181 -19.12 -3.86 -4.02
C ILE A 181 -20.26 -4.79 -4.42
N GLY A 182 -21.15 -5.16 -3.48
CA GLY A 182 -22.29 -6.07 -3.73
C GLY A 182 -21.84 -7.46 -4.19
N LEU A 183 -20.77 -8.01 -3.56
CA LEU A 183 -20.23 -9.32 -3.92
C LEU A 183 -21.27 -10.42 -3.64
N LYS A 184 -21.61 -11.16 -4.69
CA LYS A 184 -22.46 -12.36 -4.63
C LYS A 184 -21.57 -13.61 -4.49
N GLU A 185 -21.83 -14.37 -3.45
CA GLU A 185 -21.13 -15.65 -3.18
C GLU A 185 -21.64 -16.76 -4.11
#